data_69578d0d495b63d6763a24011c17f492
#
_entry.id   69578d0d495b63d6763a24011c17f492
#
_cell.length_a   1.000
_cell.length_b   1.000
_cell.length_c   1.000
_cell.angle_alpha   90.00
_cell.angle_beta   90.00
_cell.angle_gamma   90.00
#
_symmetry.space_group_name_H-M   'P 1'
#
loop_
_entity.id
_entity.type
_entity.pdbx_description
1 polymer ?
#
loop_
_entity_poly.entity_id
_entity_poly.type
_entity_poly.pdbx_seq_one_letter_code
_entity_poly.pdbx_strand_id
1 'polypeptide(L)'
;SSNGFSPGGDGSRSYVHHNETGTSNTTPLEGLISTVFFVLFGGVMIWQRRRRNQPVDEGAFQEMWAVLPGTSKEKKALLKEIQQTFLEIQQAWDQENLSVVKDNYTEKLYQKHLAVLQANQQAGIRNHVKKVKVAPASNYHHISETSFSLMLHFSCIDYEEDIQSGLVLSGYKHQKQYFSQLWYFDYNPSLGKWQADFIQPKG
;
A
#
# COMPACT_ATOMS: atom_id res chain seq x y z
N SER A 1 24.95 56.09 -64.50
CA SER A 1 24.08 56.97 -63.77
C SER A 1 23.63 56.20 -62.60
N SER A 2 24.21 56.51 -61.59
CA SER A 2 23.97 57.35 -60.41
C SER A 2 23.25 56.63 -59.29
N ASN A 3 24.05 56.57 -58.25
CA ASN A 3 23.76 57.01 -56.89
C ASN A 3 22.78 56.19 -56.13
N GLY A 4 23.02 55.78 -54.95
CA GLY A 4 23.89 56.27 -53.93
C GLY A 4 23.22 56.04 -52.60
N PHE A 5 24.05 55.90 -51.65
CA PHE A 5 23.77 56.25 -50.22
C PHE A 5 23.26 55.17 -49.27
N SER A 6 24.16 54.65 -48.50
CA SER A 6 23.95 54.32 -47.04
C SER A 6 23.80 55.59 -46.25
N PRO A 7 23.22 55.62 -45.08
CA PRO A 7 23.95 55.20 -43.91
C PRO A 7 23.10 54.67 -42.71
N GLY A 8 23.81 54.25 -41.76
CA GLY A 8 23.44 54.44 -40.35
C GLY A 8 22.92 53.20 -39.64
N GLY A 9 23.83 52.68 -38.87
CA GLY A 9 23.69 51.80 -37.80
C GLY A 9 22.86 52.31 -36.65
N ASP A 10 22.34 51.45 -35.92
CA ASP A 10 22.31 51.63 -34.48
C ASP A 10 22.26 50.28 -33.78
N GLY A 11 23.11 50.19 -32.81
CA GLY A 11 23.28 48.98 -32.03
C GLY A 11 22.15 48.76 -31.01
N SER A 12 21.51 47.66 -31.13
CA SER A 12 20.66 47.17 -30.01
C SER A 12 21.36 46.03 -29.32
N ARG A 13 21.84 46.38 -28.13
CA ARG A 13 22.31 45.38 -27.17
C ARG A 13 21.14 44.48 -26.77
N SER A 14 21.18 43.22 -27.22
CA SER A 14 20.33 42.19 -26.67
C SER A 14 20.87 41.78 -25.28
N TYR A 15 20.13 42.10 -24.26
CA TYR A 15 20.33 41.55 -22.97
C TYR A 15 19.91 40.10 -22.97
N VAL A 16 20.89 39.21 -22.80
CA VAL A 16 20.65 37.78 -22.56
C VAL A 16 20.14 37.66 -21.14
N HIS A 17 18.84 37.51 -21.02
CA HIS A 17 18.24 36.99 -19.78
C HIS A 17 18.59 35.52 -19.65
N HIS A 18 19.52 35.20 -18.78
CA HIS A 18 19.63 33.87 -18.21
C HIS A 18 18.44 33.66 -17.29
N ASN A 19 17.39 33.06 -17.82
CA ASN A 19 16.43 32.36 -17.01
C ASN A 19 17.03 31.00 -16.63
N GLU A 20 17.64 30.93 -15.47
CA GLU A 20 17.82 29.66 -14.78
C GLU A 20 16.44 29.17 -14.31
N THR A 21 15.73 28.48 -15.18
CA THR A 21 14.65 27.60 -14.76
C THR A 21 15.30 26.40 -14.07
N GLY A 22 15.40 26.49 -12.75
CA GLY A 22 15.64 25.33 -11.91
C GLY A 22 14.54 24.30 -12.16
N THR A 23 14.74 23.40 -13.09
CA THR A 23 13.99 22.17 -13.18
C THR A 23 14.37 21.33 -11.97
N SER A 24 13.54 21.41 -10.93
CA SER A 24 13.53 20.40 -9.89
C SER A 24 13.19 19.09 -10.58
N ASN A 25 14.19 18.27 -10.84
CA ASN A 25 14.03 16.88 -11.23
C ASN A 25 13.47 16.13 -10.02
N THR A 26 12.16 16.26 -9.80
CA THR A 26 11.42 15.29 -9.01
C THR A 26 11.46 13.99 -9.81
N THR A 27 12.24 13.04 -9.32
CA THR A 27 12.34 11.73 -9.96
C THR A 27 10.95 11.10 -9.97
N PRO A 28 10.55 10.39 -11.04
CA PRO A 28 9.24 9.73 -11.12
C PRO A 28 9.01 8.71 -9.99
N LEU A 29 10.07 8.36 -9.26
CA LEU A 29 10.02 7.48 -8.10
C LEU A 29 9.34 8.13 -6.88
N GLU A 30 9.55 9.45 -6.64
CA GLU A 30 8.93 10.18 -5.52
C GLU A 30 7.40 10.29 -5.67
N GLY A 31 6.92 10.50 -6.90
CA GLY A 31 5.49 10.49 -7.20
C GLY A 31 4.85 9.11 -7.03
N LEU A 32 5.57 8.04 -7.40
CA LEU A 32 5.11 6.66 -7.25
C LEU A 32 5.07 6.21 -5.78
N ILE A 33 6.01 6.64 -4.96
CA ILE A 33 6.08 6.30 -3.54
C ILE A 33 4.92 6.93 -2.79
N SER A 34 4.64 8.20 -3.02
CA SER A 34 3.49 8.90 -2.44
C SER A 34 2.16 8.24 -2.84
N THR A 35 2.03 7.80 -4.11
CA THR A 35 0.81 7.16 -4.61
C THR A 35 0.61 5.75 -4.05
N VAL A 36 1.69 4.96 -3.87
CA VAL A 36 1.60 3.61 -3.31
C VAL A 36 1.28 3.65 -1.82
N PHE A 37 1.76 4.65 -1.09
CA PHE A 37 1.45 4.85 0.33
C PHE A 37 -0.02 5.22 0.53
N PHE A 38 -0.53 6.16 -0.25
CA PHE A 38 -1.96 6.51 -0.27
C PHE A 38 -2.85 5.30 -0.62
N VAL A 39 -2.31 4.37 -1.41
CA VAL A 39 -3.07 3.21 -1.90
C VAL A 39 -3.07 2.05 -0.90
N LEU A 40 -2.00 1.83 -0.13
CA LEU A 40 -1.99 0.77 0.88
C LEU A 40 -2.67 1.21 2.19
N PHE A 41 -2.59 2.48 2.56
CA PHE A 41 -3.10 2.96 3.84
C PHE A 41 -3.82 4.32 3.79
N GLY A 42 -3.60 5.18 2.81
CA GLY A 42 -4.10 6.57 2.78
C GLY A 42 -5.37 6.81 1.96
N GLY A 43 -5.69 6.01 0.94
CA GLY A 43 -6.93 6.12 0.15
C GLY A 43 -8.21 5.88 0.95
N VAL A 44 -8.06 5.38 2.17
CA VAL A 44 -9.14 5.00 3.07
C VAL A 44 -9.72 6.18 3.87
N MET A 45 -8.98 7.28 3.99
CA MET A 45 -9.32 8.39 4.90
C MET A 45 -10.63 9.11 4.56
N ILE A 46 -10.99 9.25 3.30
CA ILE A 46 -12.18 10.02 2.88
C ILE A 46 -13.45 9.18 3.04
N TRP A 47 -13.35 7.88 2.93
CA TRP A 47 -14.51 6.99 2.94
C TRP A 47 -14.84 6.41 4.33
N GLN A 48 -13.87 6.31 5.24
CA GLN A 48 -14.02 5.81 6.61
C GLN A 48 -14.94 6.65 7.49
N ARG A 49 -15.21 7.90 7.16
CA ARG A 49 -16.15 8.75 7.91
C ARG A 49 -17.57 8.19 7.97
N ARG A 50 -17.95 7.26 7.08
CA ARG A 50 -19.31 6.71 6.97
C ARG A 50 -19.50 5.29 7.53
N ARG A 51 -18.43 4.55 7.90
CA ARG A 51 -18.57 3.14 8.35
C ARG A 51 -17.99 2.88 9.73
N ARG A 52 -18.35 3.71 10.68
CA ARG A 52 -17.80 3.63 12.05
C ARG A 52 -18.15 2.33 12.82
N ASN A 53 -19.15 1.55 12.41
CA ASN A 53 -19.57 0.30 13.05
C ASN A 53 -20.33 -0.55 12.00
N GLN A 54 -19.64 -1.14 11.02
CA GLN A 54 -20.32 -2.22 10.32
C GLN A 54 -20.06 -3.52 11.09
N PRO A 55 -21.12 -4.17 11.57
CA PRO A 55 -21.01 -5.52 12.07
C PRO A 55 -20.45 -6.39 10.95
N VAL A 56 -19.65 -7.40 11.32
CA VAL A 56 -19.24 -8.45 10.39
C VAL A 56 -20.51 -9.00 9.76
N ASP A 57 -20.59 -8.94 8.44
CA ASP A 57 -21.71 -9.54 7.71
C ASP A 57 -21.55 -11.07 7.79
N GLU A 58 -22.27 -11.67 8.72
CA GLU A 58 -22.26 -13.13 8.90
C GLU A 58 -22.74 -13.85 7.64
N GLY A 59 -23.64 -13.22 6.85
CA GLY A 59 -24.10 -13.74 5.56
C GLY A 59 -22.95 -13.84 4.58
N ALA A 60 -22.14 -12.81 4.45
CA ALA A 60 -20.99 -12.80 3.55
C ALA A 60 -19.94 -13.85 3.92
N PHE A 61 -19.74 -14.14 5.21
CA PHE A 61 -18.89 -15.25 5.64
C PHE A 61 -19.48 -16.61 5.26
N GLN A 62 -20.78 -16.81 5.45
CA GLN A 62 -21.43 -18.07 5.09
C GLN A 62 -21.40 -18.32 3.59
N GLU A 63 -21.63 -17.31 2.78
CA GLU A 63 -21.50 -17.39 1.33
C GLU A 63 -20.07 -17.78 0.91
N MET A 64 -19.07 -17.12 1.47
CA MET A 64 -17.67 -17.47 1.24
C MET A 64 -17.37 -18.91 1.68
N TRP A 65 -17.81 -19.30 2.87
CA TRP A 65 -17.61 -20.65 3.40
C TRP A 65 -18.18 -21.73 2.50
N ALA A 66 -19.32 -21.48 1.88
CA ALA A 66 -19.98 -22.41 0.98
C ALA A 66 -19.13 -22.71 -0.27
N VAL A 67 -18.45 -21.69 -0.81
CA VAL A 67 -17.66 -21.80 -2.06
C VAL A 67 -16.17 -22.13 -1.82
N LEU A 68 -15.68 -22.05 -0.58
CA LEU A 68 -14.31 -22.44 -0.25
C LEU A 68 -14.11 -23.92 -0.56
N PRO A 69 -13.00 -24.34 -1.20
CA PRO A 69 -12.72 -25.72 -1.51
C PRO A 69 -12.34 -26.53 -0.26
N GLY A 70 -12.55 -27.84 -0.33
CA GLY A 70 -12.13 -28.79 0.69
C GLY A 70 -13.14 -29.09 1.78
N THR A 71 -12.76 -29.96 2.70
CA THR A 71 -13.52 -30.32 3.89
C THR A 71 -13.56 -29.17 4.89
N SER A 72 -14.49 -29.23 5.85
CA SER A 72 -14.57 -28.20 6.93
C SER A 72 -13.26 -28.06 7.71
N LYS A 73 -12.47 -29.13 7.84
CA LYS A 73 -11.16 -29.08 8.50
C LYS A 73 -10.13 -28.32 7.67
N GLU A 74 -10.10 -28.60 6.37
CA GLU A 74 -9.19 -27.93 5.43
C GLU A 74 -9.53 -26.44 5.27
N LYS A 75 -10.80 -26.11 5.14
CA LYS A 75 -11.28 -24.71 5.11
C LYS A 75 -10.84 -23.93 6.35
N LYS A 76 -11.00 -24.51 7.55
CA LYS A 76 -10.55 -23.88 8.80
C LYS A 76 -9.04 -23.73 8.84
N ALA A 77 -8.29 -24.72 8.39
CA ALA A 77 -6.83 -24.67 8.33
C ALA A 77 -6.35 -23.56 7.40
N LEU A 78 -6.92 -23.47 6.19
CA LEU A 78 -6.61 -22.42 5.22
C LEU A 78 -6.88 -21.02 5.80
N LEU A 79 -8.07 -20.78 6.33
CA LEU A 79 -8.40 -19.46 6.89
C LEU A 79 -7.51 -19.09 8.08
N LYS A 80 -7.14 -20.06 8.90
CA LYS A 80 -6.20 -19.84 10.00
C LYS A 80 -4.80 -19.47 9.51
N GLU A 81 -4.30 -20.17 8.48
CA GLU A 81 -3.01 -19.88 7.85
C GLU A 81 -3.00 -18.45 7.26
N ILE A 82 -4.03 -18.10 6.50
CA ILE A 82 -4.16 -16.76 5.92
C ILE A 82 -4.22 -15.67 6.99
N GLN A 83 -5.01 -15.89 8.03
CA GLN A 83 -5.08 -14.96 9.17
C GLN A 83 -3.73 -14.78 9.86
N GLN A 84 -3.00 -15.87 10.06
CA GLN A 84 -1.67 -15.83 10.68
C GLN A 84 -0.68 -15.08 9.78
N THR A 85 -0.63 -15.40 8.50
CA THR A 85 0.20 -14.70 7.50
C THR A 85 -0.08 -13.19 7.51
N PHE A 86 -1.35 -12.81 7.52
CA PHE A 86 -1.74 -11.40 7.60
C PHE A 86 -1.24 -10.72 8.88
N LEU A 87 -1.46 -11.33 10.04
CA LEU A 87 -1.04 -10.77 11.33
C LEU A 87 0.48 -10.62 11.44
N GLU A 88 1.23 -11.61 10.99
CA GLU A 88 2.70 -11.57 10.97
C GLU A 88 3.22 -10.45 10.07
N ILE A 89 2.63 -10.27 8.88
CA ILE A 89 2.96 -9.18 7.98
C ILE A 89 2.68 -7.81 8.63
N GLN A 90 1.53 -7.62 9.27
CA GLN A 90 1.20 -6.38 9.95
C GLN A 90 2.15 -6.08 11.12
N GLN A 91 2.51 -7.10 11.89
CA GLN A 91 3.47 -6.96 12.98
C GLN A 91 4.87 -6.61 12.48
N ALA A 92 5.35 -7.29 11.45
CA ALA A 92 6.66 -7.01 10.85
C ALA A 92 6.72 -5.60 10.24
N TRP A 93 5.60 -5.13 9.68
CA TRP A 93 5.47 -3.78 9.18
C TRP A 93 5.59 -2.74 10.30
N ASP A 94 4.84 -2.88 11.40
CA ASP A 94 4.94 -1.99 12.57
C ASP A 94 6.35 -1.98 13.19
N GLN A 95 7.04 -3.11 13.12
CA GLN A 95 8.43 -3.25 13.59
C GLN A 95 9.48 -2.79 12.58
N GLU A 96 9.08 -2.40 11.37
CA GLU A 96 9.95 -2.04 10.25
C GLU A 96 10.96 -3.13 9.90
N ASN A 97 10.59 -4.39 10.08
CA ASN A 97 11.44 -5.56 9.85
C ASN A 97 10.71 -6.65 9.05
N LEU A 98 10.61 -6.45 7.73
CA LEU A 98 9.95 -7.40 6.84
C LEU A 98 10.77 -8.67 6.59
N SER A 99 12.06 -8.68 6.90
CA SER A 99 12.93 -9.82 6.64
C SER A 99 12.52 -11.08 7.43
N VAL A 100 11.94 -10.89 8.61
CA VAL A 100 11.50 -12.01 9.49
C VAL A 100 10.25 -12.73 8.96
N VAL A 101 9.55 -12.13 8.01
CA VAL A 101 8.33 -12.68 7.38
C VAL A 101 8.46 -12.80 5.87
N LYS A 102 9.68 -12.83 5.34
CA LYS A 102 9.91 -12.92 3.89
C LYS A 102 9.14 -14.08 3.26
N ASP A 103 9.07 -15.21 3.93
CA ASP A 103 8.37 -16.42 3.45
C ASP A 103 6.84 -16.27 3.40
N ASN A 104 6.29 -15.22 3.99
CA ASN A 104 4.86 -14.90 3.91
C ASN A 104 4.48 -14.14 2.63
N TYR A 105 5.46 -13.75 1.83
CA TYR A 105 5.31 -12.98 0.60
C TYR A 105 5.79 -13.74 -0.61
N THR A 106 5.17 -13.50 -1.76
CA THR A 106 5.89 -13.71 -3.02
C THR A 106 7.03 -12.70 -3.14
N GLU A 107 8.08 -13.03 -3.87
CA GLU A 107 9.23 -12.12 -4.04
C GLU A 107 8.80 -10.76 -4.58
N LYS A 108 7.87 -10.74 -5.53
CA LYS A 108 7.32 -9.51 -6.13
C LYS A 108 6.69 -8.58 -5.10
N LEU A 109 5.81 -9.08 -4.23
CA LEU A 109 5.15 -8.26 -3.21
C LEU A 109 6.14 -7.87 -2.11
N TYR A 110 7.06 -8.79 -1.73
CA TYR A 110 8.12 -8.50 -0.76
C TYR A 110 8.97 -7.31 -1.17
N GLN A 111 9.48 -7.31 -2.40
CA GLN A 111 10.31 -6.22 -2.91
C GLN A 111 9.56 -4.90 -2.97
N LYS A 112 8.28 -4.93 -3.37
CA LYS A 112 7.43 -3.74 -3.37
C LYS A 112 7.25 -3.16 -1.97
N HIS A 113 6.94 -3.98 -0.98
CA HIS A 113 6.76 -3.53 0.40
C HIS A 113 8.07 -3.05 1.03
N LEU A 114 9.17 -3.74 0.75
CA LEU A 114 10.50 -3.34 1.21
C LEU A 114 10.88 -1.96 0.67
N ALA A 115 10.64 -1.69 -0.62
CA ALA A 115 10.91 -0.40 -1.22
C ALA A 115 10.10 0.74 -0.57
N VAL A 116 8.82 0.49 -0.26
CA VAL A 116 7.97 1.46 0.45
C VAL A 116 8.52 1.74 1.85
N LEU A 117 8.88 0.69 2.60
CA LEU A 117 9.43 0.84 3.94
C LEU A 117 10.74 1.64 3.95
N GLN A 118 11.64 1.34 3.02
CA GLN A 118 12.91 2.06 2.86
C GLN A 118 12.70 3.54 2.50
N ALA A 119 11.74 3.82 1.61
CA ALA A 119 11.42 5.19 1.24
C ALA A 119 10.88 6.00 2.43
N ASN A 120 10.05 5.40 3.27
CA ASN A 120 9.57 6.04 4.48
C ASN A 120 10.69 6.34 5.46
N GLN A 121 11.56 5.37 5.69
CA GLN A 121 12.72 5.55 6.55
C GLN A 121 13.61 6.70 6.06
N GLN A 122 13.85 6.78 4.74
CA GLN A 122 14.60 7.89 4.13
C GLN A 122 13.90 9.26 4.30
N ALA A 123 12.58 9.26 4.24
CA ALA A 123 11.77 10.47 4.44
C ALA A 123 11.59 10.85 5.92
N GLY A 124 12.09 10.04 6.85
CA GLY A 124 11.89 10.26 8.30
C GLY A 124 10.45 10.02 8.75
N ILE A 125 9.70 9.18 8.02
CA ILE A 125 8.31 8.84 8.31
C ILE A 125 8.27 7.43 8.89
N ARG A 126 7.51 7.25 9.96
CA ARG A 126 7.19 5.94 10.52
C ARG A 126 5.70 5.66 10.46
N ASN A 127 5.33 4.55 9.86
CA ASN A 127 3.97 4.05 9.92
C ASN A 127 3.80 3.10 11.11
N HIS A 128 2.73 3.28 11.86
CA HIS A 128 2.36 2.48 13.02
C HIS A 128 1.07 1.72 12.75
N VAL A 129 1.11 0.41 12.91
CA VAL A 129 -0.06 -0.48 12.79
C VAL A 129 -0.19 -1.29 14.06
N LYS A 130 -1.06 -0.85 14.98
CA LYS A 130 -1.17 -1.40 16.33
C LYS A 130 -2.54 -1.98 16.62
N LYS A 131 -2.60 -2.93 17.56
CA LYS A 131 -3.85 -3.53 18.05
C LYS A 131 -4.69 -4.12 16.92
N VAL A 132 -4.06 -4.80 15.97
CA VAL A 132 -4.73 -5.46 14.85
C VAL A 132 -5.66 -6.54 15.34
N LYS A 133 -6.93 -6.50 14.90
CA LYS A 133 -7.94 -7.53 15.14
C LYS A 133 -8.56 -7.91 13.82
N VAL A 134 -8.45 -9.18 13.45
CA VAL A 134 -9.04 -9.72 12.23
C VAL A 134 -10.47 -10.14 12.50
N ALA A 135 -11.36 -9.80 11.59
CA ALA A 135 -12.74 -10.26 11.53
C ALA A 135 -12.88 -11.40 10.50
N PRO A 136 -14.00 -12.12 10.45
CA PRO A 136 -14.24 -13.14 9.45
C PRO A 136 -14.05 -12.60 8.03
N ALA A 137 -13.35 -13.38 7.18
CA ALA A 137 -13.13 -13.05 5.78
C ALA A 137 -14.41 -13.22 4.94
N SER A 138 -14.41 -12.67 3.74
CA SER A 138 -15.50 -12.81 2.76
C SER A 138 -14.98 -12.83 1.33
N ASN A 139 -15.88 -12.99 0.36
CA ASN A 139 -15.58 -12.85 -1.08
C ASN A 139 -14.37 -13.66 -1.56
N TYR A 140 -14.37 -14.97 -1.23
CA TYR A 140 -13.40 -15.88 -1.82
C TYR A 140 -13.62 -15.99 -3.33
N HIS A 141 -12.54 -15.89 -4.09
CA HIS A 141 -12.52 -16.10 -5.53
C HIS A 141 -11.38 -17.05 -5.91
N HIS A 142 -11.73 -18.17 -6.48
CA HIS A 142 -10.78 -19.14 -7.04
C HIS A 142 -10.21 -18.58 -8.34
N ILE A 143 -8.89 -18.56 -8.47
CA ILE A 143 -8.19 -18.08 -9.68
C ILE A 143 -7.58 -19.28 -10.42
N SER A 144 -6.85 -20.12 -9.68
CA SER A 144 -6.24 -21.36 -10.19
C SER A 144 -6.04 -22.34 -9.03
N GLU A 145 -5.49 -23.53 -9.34
CA GLU A 145 -5.14 -24.52 -8.30
C GLU A 145 -4.12 -24.00 -7.28
N THR A 146 -3.35 -23.00 -7.66
CA THR A 146 -2.29 -22.42 -6.83
C THR A 146 -2.51 -20.94 -6.48
N SER A 147 -3.69 -20.38 -6.80
CA SER A 147 -3.96 -18.95 -6.59
C SER A 147 -5.43 -18.70 -6.27
N PHE A 148 -5.66 -17.83 -5.31
CA PHE A 148 -7.00 -17.32 -4.98
C PHE A 148 -6.93 -15.90 -4.42
N SER A 149 -8.07 -15.25 -4.30
CA SER A 149 -8.21 -14.01 -3.55
C SER A 149 -9.34 -14.10 -2.53
N LEU A 150 -9.26 -13.30 -1.49
CA LEU A 150 -10.33 -13.12 -0.52
C LEU A 150 -10.28 -11.73 0.13
N MET A 151 -11.41 -11.28 0.62
CA MET A 151 -11.52 -10.02 1.36
C MET A 151 -11.18 -10.25 2.82
N LEU A 152 -10.14 -9.58 3.29
CA LEU A 152 -9.79 -9.52 4.72
C LEU A 152 -10.42 -8.29 5.35
N HIS A 153 -11.10 -8.51 6.48
CA HIS A 153 -11.68 -7.47 7.31
C HIS A 153 -10.93 -7.39 8.61
N PHE A 154 -10.50 -6.21 9.00
CA PHE A 154 -9.75 -6.02 10.23
C PHE A 154 -9.94 -4.62 10.81
N SER A 155 -9.54 -4.47 12.04
CA SER A 155 -9.43 -3.17 12.69
C SER A 155 -8.06 -3.01 13.31
N CYS A 156 -7.53 -1.79 13.30
CA CYS A 156 -6.28 -1.45 13.94
C CYS A 156 -6.25 0.03 14.31
N ILE A 157 -5.21 0.43 15.04
CA ILE A 157 -4.79 1.83 15.14
C ILE A 157 -3.70 2.01 14.10
N ASP A 158 -3.97 2.85 13.09
CA ASP A 158 -3.08 3.11 11.96
C ASP A 158 -2.81 4.61 11.84
N TYR A 159 -1.53 4.99 11.84
CA TYR A 159 -1.10 6.38 11.69
C TYR A 159 0.35 6.47 11.22
N GLU A 160 0.66 7.56 10.55
CA GLU A 160 2.01 7.95 10.16
C GLU A 160 2.49 9.11 11.04
N GLU A 161 3.75 9.04 11.45
CA GLU A 161 4.39 10.00 12.34
C GLU A 161 5.72 10.44 11.73
N ASP A 162 5.97 11.74 11.73
CA ASP A 162 7.31 12.28 11.50
C ASP A 162 8.21 11.95 12.69
N ILE A 163 9.30 11.24 12.43
CA ILE A 163 10.19 10.70 13.48
C ILE A 163 10.86 11.82 14.29
N GLN A 164 11.16 12.96 13.66
CA GLN A 164 11.88 14.05 14.31
C GLN A 164 10.98 14.90 15.21
N SER A 165 9.80 15.25 14.70
CA SER A 165 8.88 16.13 15.41
C SER A 165 7.86 15.39 16.27
N GLY A 166 7.62 14.09 15.99
CA GLY A 166 6.54 13.32 16.59
C GLY A 166 5.15 13.75 16.11
N LEU A 167 5.08 14.55 15.04
CA LEU A 167 3.83 15.01 14.47
C LEU A 167 3.14 13.90 13.71
N VAL A 168 1.86 13.67 13.97
CA VAL A 168 1.04 12.74 13.18
C VAL A 168 0.73 13.37 11.84
N LEU A 169 1.23 12.76 10.76
CA LEU A 169 1.07 13.21 9.38
C LEU A 169 -0.23 12.70 8.78
N SER A 170 -0.61 11.45 9.11
CA SER A 170 -1.85 10.84 8.65
C SER A 170 -2.37 9.81 9.66
N GLY A 171 -3.64 9.40 9.54
CA GLY A 171 -4.25 8.42 10.41
C GLY A 171 -4.62 8.96 11.80
N TYR A 172 -4.83 8.04 12.76
CA TYR A 172 -5.30 8.40 14.10
C TYR A 172 -4.58 7.60 15.18
N LYS A 173 -3.72 8.26 15.96
CA LYS A 173 -2.88 7.65 17.01
C LYS A 173 -3.67 6.99 18.16
N HIS A 174 -4.90 7.43 18.39
CA HIS A 174 -5.71 7.00 19.54
C HIS A 174 -7.08 6.43 19.14
N GLN A 175 -7.34 6.29 17.85
CA GLN A 175 -8.63 5.84 17.35
C GLN A 175 -8.49 4.56 16.53
N LYS A 176 -9.33 3.56 16.85
CA LYS A 176 -9.47 2.35 16.06
C LYS A 176 -10.13 2.69 14.72
N GLN A 177 -9.58 2.12 13.65
CA GLN A 177 -10.07 2.21 12.29
C GLN A 177 -10.41 0.82 11.77
N TYR A 178 -11.34 0.74 10.83
CA TYR A 178 -11.82 -0.52 10.24
C TYR A 178 -11.49 -0.55 8.75
N PHE A 179 -10.96 -1.68 8.30
CA PHE A 179 -10.47 -1.88 6.96
C PHE A 179 -11.07 -3.13 6.32
N SER A 180 -11.23 -3.07 5.01
CA SER A 180 -11.52 -4.23 4.15
C SER A 180 -10.58 -4.17 2.97
N GLN A 181 -9.78 -5.21 2.77
CA GLN A 181 -8.79 -5.27 1.70
C GLN A 181 -8.91 -6.59 0.95
N LEU A 182 -8.85 -6.55 -0.37
CA LEU A 182 -8.78 -7.75 -1.19
C LEU A 182 -7.33 -8.19 -1.31
N TRP A 183 -7.05 -9.39 -0.79
CA TRP A 183 -5.74 -10.00 -0.81
C TRP A 183 -5.71 -11.17 -1.76
N TYR A 184 -4.64 -11.26 -2.54
CA TYR A 184 -4.33 -12.36 -3.45
C TYR A 184 -3.23 -13.21 -2.84
N PHE A 185 -3.40 -14.54 -2.95
CA PHE A 185 -2.45 -15.51 -2.40
C PHE A 185 -2.04 -16.50 -3.49
N ASP A 186 -0.74 -16.80 -3.52
CA ASP A 186 -0.15 -17.83 -4.36
C ASP A 186 0.47 -18.92 -3.47
N TYR A 187 0.25 -20.17 -3.85
CA TYR A 187 0.81 -21.32 -3.13
C TYR A 187 2.26 -21.55 -3.54
N ASN A 188 3.15 -21.59 -2.56
CA ASN A 188 4.55 -21.95 -2.76
C ASN A 188 4.77 -23.42 -2.38
N PRO A 189 4.94 -24.33 -3.36
CA PRO A 189 5.08 -25.76 -3.08
C PRO A 189 6.39 -26.10 -2.38
N SER A 190 7.44 -25.29 -2.55
CA SER A 190 8.73 -25.49 -1.87
C SER A 190 8.66 -25.21 -0.37
N LEU A 191 7.81 -24.28 0.03
CA LEU A 191 7.58 -23.92 1.43
C LEU A 191 6.33 -24.62 2.02
N GLY A 192 5.49 -25.18 1.16
CA GLY A 192 4.24 -25.81 1.57
C GLY A 192 3.23 -24.83 2.16
N LYS A 193 3.22 -23.56 1.71
CA LYS A 193 2.38 -22.50 2.28
C LYS A 193 1.87 -21.51 1.26
N TRP A 194 0.82 -20.80 1.65
CA TRP A 194 0.27 -19.69 0.89
C TRP A 194 1.03 -18.40 1.19
N GLN A 195 1.44 -17.70 0.14
CA GLN A 195 2.16 -16.42 0.20
C GLN A 195 1.27 -15.29 -0.30
N ALA A 196 1.32 -14.14 0.36
CA ALA A 196 0.68 -12.93 -0.14
C ALA A 196 1.38 -12.46 -1.43
N ASP A 197 0.62 -12.33 -2.52
CA ASP A 197 1.13 -11.93 -3.85
C ASP A 197 0.75 -10.50 -4.23
N PHE A 198 -0.46 -10.11 -3.90
CA PHE A 198 -0.95 -8.77 -4.22
C PHE A 198 -2.03 -8.33 -3.22
N ILE A 199 -2.03 -7.05 -2.91
CA ILE A 199 -3.06 -6.42 -2.09
C ILE A 199 -3.71 -5.35 -2.95
N GLN A 200 -5.00 -5.53 -3.25
CA GLN A 200 -5.74 -4.54 -4.00
C GLN A 200 -6.23 -3.46 -3.05
N PRO A 201 -5.83 -2.20 -3.28
CA PRO A 201 -6.44 -1.10 -2.57
C PRO A 201 -7.92 -1.03 -2.94
N LYS A 202 -8.77 -0.83 -1.96
CA LYS A 202 -10.15 -0.56 -2.22
C LYS A 202 -10.28 0.88 -2.70
N GLY A 203 -10.68 1.06 -3.97
CA GLY A 203 -11.06 2.36 -4.51
C GLY A 203 -12.27 2.97 -3.79
#